data_8c8e193538748dd6819d7412e609e02d
#
_entry.id   8c8e193538748dd6819d7412e609e02d
#
_cell.length_a   1.000
_cell.length_b   1.000
_cell.length_c   1.000
_cell.angle_alpha   90.00
_cell.angle_beta   90.00
_cell.angle_gamma   90.00
#
_symmetry.space_group_name_H-M   'P 1'
#
loop_
_entity.id
_entity.type
_entity.pdbx_description
1 polymer ?
#
loop_
_entity_poly.entity_id
_entity_poly.type
_entity_poly.pdbx_seq_one_letter_code
_entity_poly.pdbx_strand_id
1 'polypeptide(L)'
;MTTTIDNKNKDVVPIKRKKHLPQLKSYTVLTYFLIITLSAVMRFIKIGFNDDNTPVFDEKHYSVQAMQLLLNNGVENNPGYGLIVHPPLGKFLISIGEKFFGYTPLGWRFMSIVAGVLIILLLCIMVHKITNSLLLVIFTGIISNTEGVLFGMSRMGMLDIFQALFITLIAFCLLFYITTDYKNTPWSQRWWLYGVGISSGLAMSIKISGIYYPAIIGVVLVFTTIFTTKSVKETLKSFFHGLFCLLVIPLTIFFITWIPWFRNETSWSFRAIEQGTEYYRLPEFLQSIVPDRLENWLSYQVDVMNFHTGLTTSEGNLHPWESKPWNWLYGDRPMLFLNDYPDTNNTNSLSIIVFIIGIIIYLCLIIGIIYGIIMNDKHKILTKNKTITYITSLVIIIILSVTYGKLLSNVISNINDLNNSDDEIIGKVWLLGNISVWWLTVPLIIYGIYKIFRKDKAWLIATGGYLTGYIPWLITYDRQMYFFYTAALAPFIILMIILTIRDISNVIARKYNIYNYESYLLVGGSYCFITILFFMIYIPWYYGLPLHESQHDILTILDSWQPLEENN
;
A
#
# COMPACT_ATOMS: atom_id res chain seq x y z
N MET A 1 -21.85 36.77 -70.15
CA MET A 1 -21.98 37.69 -69.01
C MET A 1 -21.45 36.92 -67.79
N THR A 2 -20.23 37.22 -67.47
CA THR A 2 -19.42 36.61 -66.36
C THR A 2 -19.62 37.51 -65.15
N THR A 3 -20.09 36.94 -64.05
CA THR A 3 -20.12 37.59 -62.74
C THR A 3 -19.13 36.90 -61.84
N THR A 4 -18.03 37.56 -61.58
CA THR A 4 -17.01 37.29 -60.56
C THR A 4 -17.59 37.49 -59.20
N ILE A 5 -17.47 36.44 -58.32
CA ILE A 5 -17.77 36.52 -56.90
C ILE A 5 -16.45 36.71 -56.13
N ASP A 6 -16.38 37.87 -55.50
CA ASP A 6 -15.28 38.38 -54.70
C ASP A 6 -15.26 37.63 -53.34
N ASN A 7 -14.20 36.91 -53.09
CA ASN A 7 -14.01 36.13 -51.87
C ASN A 7 -13.21 36.95 -50.85
N LYS A 8 -13.89 37.77 -50.04
CA LYS A 8 -13.26 38.49 -48.93
C LYS A 8 -12.90 37.52 -47.81
N ASN A 9 -11.61 37.33 -47.65
CA ASN A 9 -10.98 36.76 -46.45
C ASN A 9 -11.55 37.38 -45.17
N LYS A 10 -12.25 36.60 -44.36
CA LYS A 10 -12.49 36.95 -42.97
C LYS A 10 -11.39 36.30 -42.13
N ASP A 11 -10.48 37.13 -41.64
CA ASP A 11 -9.49 36.80 -40.64
C ASP A 11 -10.21 36.26 -39.40
N VAL A 12 -10.20 34.93 -39.24
CA VAL A 12 -10.64 34.27 -38.01
C VAL A 12 -9.53 34.41 -36.99
N VAL A 13 -9.63 35.42 -36.14
CA VAL A 13 -8.78 35.56 -34.95
C VAL A 13 -8.94 34.29 -34.08
N PRO A 14 -7.86 33.58 -33.81
CA PRO A 14 -7.97 32.37 -32.95
C PRO A 14 -8.34 32.82 -31.55
N ILE A 15 -9.56 32.47 -31.13
CA ILE A 15 -9.99 32.64 -29.75
C ILE A 15 -9.06 31.79 -28.86
N LYS A 16 -8.14 32.46 -28.17
CA LYS A 16 -7.37 31.84 -27.08
C LYS A 16 -8.37 31.31 -26.05
N ARG A 17 -8.71 30.03 -26.13
CA ARG A 17 -9.41 29.33 -25.03
C ARG A 17 -8.51 29.43 -23.79
N LYS A 18 -8.87 30.33 -22.86
CA LYS A 18 -8.37 30.28 -21.50
C LYS A 18 -8.61 28.85 -21.02
N LYS A 19 -7.55 28.10 -20.70
CA LYS A 19 -7.65 26.85 -19.96
C LYS A 19 -8.22 27.21 -18.60
N HIS A 20 -9.55 27.23 -18.47
CA HIS A 20 -10.17 27.17 -17.16
C HIS A 20 -9.73 25.85 -16.56
N LEU A 21 -8.97 25.91 -15.48
CA LEU A 21 -8.84 24.77 -14.58
C LEU A 21 -10.27 24.30 -14.28
N PRO A 22 -10.59 23.00 -14.46
CA PRO A 22 -11.93 22.52 -14.16
C PRO A 22 -12.20 22.86 -12.70
N GLN A 23 -13.23 23.68 -12.44
CA GLN A 23 -13.68 23.91 -11.06
C GLN A 23 -14.09 22.55 -10.51
N LEU A 24 -13.32 22.05 -9.53
CA LEU A 24 -13.68 20.85 -8.78
C LEU A 24 -15.04 21.11 -8.17
N LYS A 25 -16.03 20.31 -8.55
CA LYS A 25 -17.36 20.42 -7.97
C LYS A 25 -17.27 20.18 -6.46
N SER A 26 -17.97 20.97 -5.66
CA SER A 26 -17.88 20.93 -4.19
C SER A 26 -18.07 19.53 -3.60
N TYR A 27 -18.96 18.71 -4.18
CA TYR A 27 -19.16 17.33 -3.75
C TYR A 27 -17.96 16.41 -4.02
N THR A 28 -17.14 16.68 -5.04
CA THR A 28 -15.90 15.94 -5.29
C THR A 28 -14.90 16.21 -4.18
N VAL A 29 -14.68 17.49 -3.85
CA VAL A 29 -13.79 17.89 -2.75
C VAL A 29 -14.26 17.28 -1.44
N LEU A 30 -15.55 17.35 -1.14
CA LEU A 30 -16.14 16.75 0.07
C LEU A 30 -15.90 15.23 0.12
N THR A 31 -16.07 14.51 -0.99
CA THR A 31 -15.82 13.06 -1.04
C THR A 31 -14.37 12.72 -0.69
N TYR A 32 -13.41 13.40 -1.29
CA TYR A 32 -12.00 13.19 -0.97
C TYR A 32 -11.70 13.54 0.48
N PHE A 33 -12.21 14.65 0.97
CA PHE A 33 -12.05 15.06 2.36
C PHE A 33 -12.58 14.00 3.34
N LEU A 34 -13.79 13.49 3.10
CA LEU A 34 -14.39 12.45 3.95
C LEU A 34 -13.58 11.14 3.91
N ILE A 35 -13.12 10.69 2.75
CA ILE A 35 -12.28 9.49 2.63
C ILE A 35 -10.98 9.67 3.42
N ILE A 36 -10.29 10.78 3.25
CA ILE A 36 -9.01 11.06 3.91
C ILE A 36 -9.19 11.19 5.42
N THR A 37 -10.22 11.91 5.86
CA THR A 37 -10.52 12.06 7.29
C THR A 37 -10.86 10.71 7.93
N LEU A 38 -11.73 9.92 7.32
CA LEU A 38 -12.05 8.57 7.80
C LEU A 38 -10.79 7.69 7.86
N SER A 39 -9.98 7.72 6.82
CA SER A 39 -8.74 6.94 6.76
C SER A 39 -7.76 7.32 7.88
N ALA A 40 -7.63 8.61 8.18
CA ALA A 40 -6.80 9.08 9.27
C ALA A 40 -7.36 8.65 10.63
N VAL A 41 -8.66 8.93 10.88
CA VAL A 41 -9.32 8.60 12.15
C VAL A 41 -9.19 7.13 12.48
N MET A 42 -9.50 6.23 11.54
CA MET A 42 -9.39 4.78 11.76
C MET A 42 -7.97 4.36 12.16
N ARG A 43 -6.93 5.03 11.67
CA ARG A 43 -5.53 4.69 11.94
C ARG A 43 -5.02 5.28 13.24
N PHE A 44 -5.53 6.43 13.68
CA PHE A 44 -5.16 7.04 14.95
C PHE A 44 -5.80 6.35 16.17
N ILE A 45 -6.95 5.69 15.99
CA ILE A 45 -7.63 5.00 17.08
C ILE A 45 -6.73 3.90 17.63
N LYS A 46 -6.52 3.90 18.97
CA LYS A 46 -5.66 2.95 19.69
C LYS A 46 -4.29 2.78 19.01
N ILE A 47 -3.59 3.89 18.81
CA ILE A 47 -2.28 3.87 18.15
C ILE A 47 -1.20 3.22 19.03
N GLY A 48 -1.33 3.26 20.36
CA GLY A 48 -0.60 2.42 21.30
C GLY A 48 -1.30 1.06 21.37
N PHE A 49 -0.69 -0.02 20.92
CA PHE A 49 -1.33 -1.34 20.90
C PHE A 49 -1.32 -2.00 22.26
N ASN A 50 -0.22 -1.82 23.01
CA ASN A 50 0.06 -2.43 24.30
C ASN A 50 0.05 -1.39 25.42
N ASP A 51 -0.22 -1.86 26.61
CA ASP A 51 -0.29 -0.99 27.79
C ASP A 51 1.09 -0.42 28.16
N ASP A 52 2.17 -1.15 27.89
CA ASP A 52 3.55 -0.72 28.12
C ASP A 52 4.05 0.37 27.16
N ASN A 53 3.30 0.68 26.09
CA ASN A 53 3.68 1.64 25.05
C ASN A 53 5.09 1.40 24.49
N THR A 54 5.50 0.13 24.35
CA THR A 54 6.79 -0.26 23.81
C THR A 54 6.70 -0.53 22.30
N PRO A 55 7.80 -0.35 21.55
CA PRO A 55 7.86 -0.75 20.15
C PRO A 55 7.68 -2.27 20.00
N VAL A 56 6.94 -2.69 18.98
CA VAL A 56 6.66 -4.09 18.70
C VAL A 56 7.37 -4.55 17.43
N PHE A 57 7.71 -5.83 17.37
CA PHE A 57 8.38 -6.44 16.24
C PHE A 57 9.62 -5.62 15.78
N ASP A 58 9.80 -5.37 14.48
CA ASP A 58 10.91 -4.58 13.94
C ASP A 58 10.85 -3.08 14.31
N GLU A 59 9.73 -2.58 14.84
CA GLU A 59 9.70 -1.24 15.43
C GLU A 59 10.79 -1.06 16.48
N LYS A 60 11.16 -2.15 17.21
CA LYS A 60 12.24 -2.16 18.22
C LYS A 60 13.57 -1.67 17.65
N HIS A 61 13.80 -1.91 16.36
CA HIS A 61 15.01 -1.44 15.67
C HIS A 61 14.79 -0.08 15.04
N TYR A 62 13.69 0.10 14.28
CA TYR A 62 13.50 1.30 13.47
C TYR A 62 13.18 2.54 14.28
N SER A 63 12.42 2.44 15.38
CA SER A 63 12.14 3.58 16.27
C SER A 63 13.40 4.04 16.99
N VAL A 64 14.20 3.11 17.52
CA VAL A 64 15.46 3.45 18.18
C VAL A 64 16.45 4.11 17.20
N GLN A 65 16.58 3.52 15.99
CA GLN A 65 17.46 4.08 14.96
C GLN A 65 16.98 5.46 14.49
N ALA A 66 15.65 5.67 14.37
CA ALA A 66 15.09 6.96 14.02
C ALA A 66 15.38 8.03 15.08
N MET A 67 15.26 7.70 16.38
CA MET A 67 15.66 8.60 17.45
C MET A 67 17.16 8.90 17.43
N GLN A 68 18.01 7.89 17.15
CA GLN A 68 19.44 8.09 17.00
C GLN A 68 19.79 9.05 15.87
N LEU A 69 19.07 9.02 14.75
CA LEU A 69 19.26 10.00 13.66
C LEU A 69 19.03 11.43 14.14
N LEU A 70 18.09 11.67 15.06
CA LEU A 70 17.86 12.99 15.64
C LEU A 70 18.98 13.40 16.60
N LEU A 71 19.48 12.47 17.41
CA LEU A 71 20.47 12.74 18.46
C LEU A 71 21.91 12.81 17.92
N ASN A 72 22.21 12.06 16.85
CA ASN A 72 23.57 11.85 16.34
C ASN A 72 23.79 12.50 14.97
N ASN A 73 23.23 13.67 14.73
CA ASN A 73 23.44 14.44 13.50
C ASN A 73 23.13 13.65 12.19
N GLY A 74 22.07 12.86 12.21
CA GLY A 74 21.59 12.12 11.05
C GLY A 74 22.30 10.78 10.81
N VAL A 75 22.92 10.22 11.86
CA VAL A 75 23.56 8.90 11.81
C VAL A 75 23.00 8.01 12.90
N GLU A 76 22.63 6.82 12.51
CA GLU A 76 22.22 5.75 13.42
C GLU A 76 23.42 4.91 13.85
N ASN A 77 23.39 4.41 15.07
CA ASN A 77 24.33 3.46 15.61
C ASN A 77 23.62 2.15 15.94
N ASN A 78 24.16 1.04 15.50
CA ASN A 78 23.62 -0.30 15.80
C ASN A 78 24.73 -1.25 16.28
N PRO A 79 25.15 -1.11 17.54
CA PRO A 79 26.27 -1.90 18.08
C PRO A 79 25.97 -3.40 18.13
N GLY A 80 24.69 -3.82 18.17
CA GLY A 80 24.32 -5.24 18.30
C GLY A 80 24.52 -6.05 17.02
N TYR A 81 24.36 -5.43 15.84
CA TYR A 81 24.50 -6.11 14.56
C TYR A 81 25.74 -5.64 13.76
N GLY A 82 26.43 -4.61 14.19
CA GLY A 82 27.53 -3.99 13.44
C GLY A 82 27.14 -3.43 12.06
N LEU A 83 25.89 -3.62 11.64
CA LEU A 83 25.41 -3.34 10.30
C LEU A 83 23.99 -2.78 10.33
N ILE A 84 23.75 -1.70 9.59
CA ILE A 84 22.43 -1.12 9.37
C ILE A 84 21.90 -1.65 8.05
N VAL A 85 20.92 -2.53 8.10
CA VAL A 85 20.53 -3.38 6.96
C VAL A 85 19.67 -2.69 5.91
N HIS A 86 19.14 -1.51 6.20
CA HIS A 86 18.28 -0.76 5.27
C HIS A 86 18.76 0.68 5.08
N PRO A 87 18.58 1.28 3.89
CA PRO A 87 18.86 2.68 3.64
C PRO A 87 18.15 3.61 4.63
N PRO A 88 18.66 4.84 4.86
CA PRO A 88 18.25 5.66 6.01
C PRO A 88 16.90 6.37 5.85
N LEU A 89 16.36 6.57 4.63
CA LEU A 89 15.19 7.43 4.40
C LEU A 89 13.97 7.03 5.21
N GLY A 90 13.68 5.72 5.34
CA GLY A 90 12.52 5.27 6.12
C GLY A 90 12.61 5.66 7.58
N LYS A 91 13.79 5.54 8.15
CA LYS A 91 14.07 5.95 9.54
C LYS A 91 14.05 7.48 9.69
N PHE A 92 14.51 8.25 8.70
CA PHE A 92 14.30 9.70 8.68
C PHE A 92 12.81 10.08 8.67
N LEU A 93 11.99 9.34 7.97
CA LEU A 93 10.53 9.60 7.99
C LEU A 93 9.95 9.31 9.38
N ILE A 94 10.32 8.19 10.02
CA ILE A 94 9.91 7.88 11.40
C ILE A 94 10.37 8.99 12.35
N SER A 95 11.63 9.42 12.25
CA SER A 95 12.20 10.45 13.11
C SER A 95 11.46 11.80 13.05
N ILE A 96 10.79 12.12 11.94
CA ILE A 96 9.93 13.31 11.86
C ILE A 96 8.81 13.24 12.90
N GLY A 97 8.13 12.11 13.01
CA GLY A 97 7.07 11.92 14.01
C GLY A 97 7.64 11.96 15.44
N GLU A 98 8.78 11.30 15.69
CA GLU A 98 9.44 11.31 17.00
C GLU A 98 9.92 12.71 17.39
N LYS A 99 10.32 13.53 16.43
CA LYS A 99 10.69 14.94 16.69
C LYS A 99 9.52 15.76 17.22
N PHE A 100 8.31 15.50 16.77
CA PHE A 100 7.13 16.27 17.18
C PHE A 100 6.43 15.69 18.40
N PHE A 101 6.41 14.37 18.57
CA PHE A 101 5.63 13.67 19.59
C PHE A 101 6.50 12.91 20.60
N GLY A 102 7.84 13.01 20.50
CA GLY A 102 8.78 12.29 21.36
C GLY A 102 8.87 10.81 21.01
N TYR A 103 9.64 10.06 21.81
CA TYR A 103 9.77 8.61 21.71
C TYR A 103 8.53 7.95 22.34
N THR A 104 7.45 7.92 21.59
CA THR A 104 6.13 7.41 21.99
C THR A 104 5.50 6.64 20.83
N PRO A 105 4.50 5.77 21.07
CA PRO A 105 3.79 5.09 19.99
C PRO A 105 3.27 6.03 18.90
N LEU A 106 2.78 7.20 19.28
CA LEU A 106 2.38 8.23 18.32
C LEU A 106 3.60 8.74 17.55
N GLY A 107 4.74 8.95 18.20
CA GLY A 107 5.94 9.45 17.54
C GLY A 107 6.42 8.54 16.43
N TRP A 108 6.71 7.28 16.72
CA TRP A 108 7.26 6.38 15.68
C TRP A 108 6.24 5.85 14.67
N ARG A 109 4.90 5.96 14.94
CA ARG A 109 3.84 5.51 14.01
C ARG A 109 3.20 6.63 13.21
N PHE A 110 3.36 7.89 13.60
CA PHE A 110 2.69 9.03 12.96
C PHE A 110 2.90 9.09 11.44
N MET A 111 4.14 8.99 11.00
CA MET A 111 4.46 9.09 9.57
C MET A 111 3.98 7.86 8.78
N SER A 112 3.84 6.70 9.42
CA SER A 112 3.22 5.52 8.81
C SER A 112 1.73 5.75 8.52
N ILE A 113 1.02 6.42 9.44
CA ILE A 113 -0.37 6.85 9.21
C ILE A 113 -0.45 7.80 8.02
N VAL A 114 0.42 8.80 7.98
CA VAL A 114 0.48 9.75 6.86
C VAL A 114 0.73 9.02 5.54
N ALA A 115 1.68 8.08 5.51
CA ALA A 115 1.99 7.29 4.32
C ALA A 115 0.77 6.45 3.85
N GLY A 116 0.08 5.75 4.78
CA GLY A 116 -1.11 4.99 4.46
C GLY A 116 -2.25 5.85 3.91
N VAL A 117 -2.50 7.02 4.49
CA VAL A 117 -3.50 7.97 4.00
C VAL A 117 -3.14 8.51 2.61
N LEU A 118 -1.86 8.81 2.36
CA LEU A 118 -1.39 9.27 1.05
C LEU A 118 -1.51 8.18 -0.02
N ILE A 119 -1.27 6.91 0.30
CA ILE A 119 -1.51 5.78 -0.61
C ILE A 119 -2.97 5.76 -1.05
N ILE A 120 -3.91 5.87 -0.10
CA ILE A 120 -5.35 5.89 -0.39
C ILE A 120 -5.71 7.08 -1.27
N LEU A 121 -5.17 8.26 -0.98
CA LEU A 121 -5.39 9.46 -1.82
C LEU A 121 -4.89 9.24 -3.25
N LEU A 122 -3.69 8.71 -3.44
CA LEU A 122 -3.11 8.41 -4.75
C LEU A 122 -3.98 7.42 -5.52
N LEU A 123 -4.42 6.32 -4.88
CA LEU A 123 -5.31 5.33 -5.48
C LEU A 123 -6.64 5.96 -5.92
N CYS A 124 -7.26 6.78 -5.07
CA CYS A 124 -8.50 7.50 -5.38
C CYS A 124 -8.31 8.42 -6.60
N ILE A 125 -7.19 9.17 -6.67
CA ILE A 125 -6.91 10.04 -7.83
C ILE A 125 -6.67 9.21 -9.09
N MET A 126 -5.93 8.10 -9.01
CA MET A 126 -5.70 7.19 -10.14
C MET A 126 -7.02 6.63 -10.68
N VAL A 127 -7.87 6.12 -9.79
CA VAL A 127 -9.20 5.59 -10.17
C VAL A 127 -10.08 6.68 -10.78
N HIS A 128 -10.09 7.87 -10.20
CA HIS A 128 -10.82 9.01 -10.77
C HIS A 128 -10.33 9.36 -12.18
N LYS A 129 -9.00 9.41 -12.37
CA LYS A 129 -8.38 9.66 -13.68
C LYS A 129 -8.73 8.60 -14.73
N ILE A 130 -8.78 7.32 -14.32
CA ILE A 130 -9.07 6.18 -15.20
C ILE A 130 -10.56 6.10 -15.56
N THR A 131 -11.45 6.35 -14.59
CA THR A 131 -12.87 6.00 -14.71
C THR A 131 -13.81 7.19 -14.81
N ASN A 132 -13.35 8.36 -14.40
CA ASN A 132 -14.16 9.58 -14.23
C ASN A 132 -15.44 9.34 -13.38
N SER A 133 -15.38 8.38 -12.43
CA SER A 133 -16.50 7.97 -11.58
C SER A 133 -16.18 8.22 -10.11
N LEU A 134 -16.93 9.13 -9.49
CA LEU A 134 -16.79 9.41 -8.07
C LEU A 134 -17.23 8.23 -7.20
N LEU A 135 -18.18 7.42 -7.69
CA LEU A 135 -18.64 6.24 -6.97
C LEU A 135 -17.53 5.17 -6.88
N LEU A 136 -16.76 4.95 -7.96
CA LEU A 136 -15.61 4.06 -7.92
C LEU A 136 -14.48 4.62 -7.04
N VAL A 137 -14.36 5.94 -6.90
CA VAL A 137 -13.45 6.58 -5.91
C VAL A 137 -13.89 6.24 -4.49
N ILE A 138 -15.20 6.32 -4.17
CA ILE A 138 -15.73 5.95 -2.85
C ILE A 138 -15.43 4.47 -2.56
N PHE A 139 -15.67 3.57 -3.50
CA PHE A 139 -15.34 2.15 -3.33
C PHE A 139 -13.84 1.92 -3.14
N THR A 140 -12.99 2.66 -3.86
CA THR A 140 -11.54 2.63 -3.65
C THR A 140 -11.19 3.01 -2.21
N GLY A 141 -11.78 4.08 -1.68
CA GLY A 141 -11.59 4.50 -0.30
C GLY A 141 -12.03 3.43 0.71
N ILE A 142 -13.19 2.80 0.49
CA ILE A 142 -13.72 1.74 1.36
C ILE A 142 -12.79 0.53 1.33
N ILE A 143 -12.50 -0.03 0.15
CA ILE A 143 -11.68 -1.24 0.01
C ILE A 143 -10.27 -1.01 0.57
N SER A 144 -9.67 0.16 0.32
CA SER A 144 -8.34 0.50 0.84
C SER A 144 -8.29 0.65 2.36
N ASN A 145 -9.39 1.05 3.01
CA ASN A 145 -9.48 1.14 4.46
C ASN A 145 -9.81 -0.19 5.13
N THR A 146 -10.40 -1.13 4.41
CA THR A 146 -10.77 -2.46 4.90
C THR A 146 -9.80 -3.55 4.43
N GLU A 147 -8.79 -3.21 3.63
CA GLU A 147 -7.71 -4.11 3.28
C GLU A 147 -6.68 -4.15 4.43
N GLY A 148 -6.51 -5.34 5.01
CA GLY A 148 -5.85 -5.50 6.29
C GLY A 148 -4.34 -5.27 6.27
N VAL A 149 -3.63 -5.61 5.18
CA VAL A 149 -2.17 -5.37 5.10
C VAL A 149 -1.89 -3.87 5.04
N LEU A 150 -2.58 -3.14 4.18
CA LEU A 150 -2.42 -1.69 4.07
C LEU A 150 -2.85 -0.99 5.36
N PHE A 151 -3.93 -1.47 5.98
CA PHE A 151 -4.41 -0.94 7.25
C PHE A 151 -3.41 -1.19 8.38
N GLY A 152 -2.97 -2.43 8.59
CA GLY A 152 -2.04 -2.82 9.65
C GLY A 152 -0.69 -2.13 9.51
N MET A 153 -0.07 -2.21 8.32
CA MET A 153 1.24 -1.59 8.07
C MET A 153 1.24 -0.06 8.22
N SER A 154 0.11 0.60 7.94
CA SER A 154 0.00 2.06 8.15
C SER A 154 -0.17 2.47 9.62
N ARG A 155 -0.24 1.52 10.55
CA ARG A 155 -0.33 1.73 12.00
C ARG A 155 0.91 1.26 12.76
N MET A 156 1.94 0.80 12.02
CA MET A 156 3.20 0.30 12.56
C MET A 156 4.35 1.18 12.09
N GLY A 157 5.34 1.41 12.94
CA GLY A 157 6.58 2.13 12.60
C GLY A 157 7.53 1.28 11.74
N MET A 158 6.99 0.70 10.66
CA MET A 158 7.71 -0.19 9.74
C MET A 158 8.11 0.52 8.47
N LEU A 159 9.18 0.08 7.82
CA LEU A 159 9.70 0.70 6.60
C LEU A 159 8.82 0.41 5.37
N ASP A 160 8.12 -0.72 5.38
CA ASP A 160 7.39 -1.25 4.22
C ASP A 160 6.26 -0.34 3.75
N ILE A 161 5.59 0.36 4.66
CA ILE A 161 4.53 1.29 4.29
C ILE A 161 5.06 2.50 3.51
N PHE A 162 6.27 2.98 3.84
CA PHE A 162 6.90 4.07 3.08
C PHE A 162 7.35 3.58 1.70
N GLN A 163 7.87 2.34 1.61
CA GLN A 163 8.17 1.74 0.32
C GLN A 163 6.91 1.59 -0.53
N ALA A 164 5.80 1.11 0.04
CA ALA A 164 4.50 1.01 -0.63
C ALA A 164 4.00 2.39 -1.12
N LEU A 165 4.19 3.45 -0.33
CA LEU A 165 3.85 4.82 -0.74
C LEU A 165 4.61 5.24 -2.00
N PHE A 166 5.94 5.08 -2.01
CA PHE A 166 6.75 5.53 -3.14
C PHE A 166 6.53 4.64 -4.38
N ILE A 167 6.29 3.34 -4.21
CA ILE A 167 5.90 2.44 -5.30
C ILE A 167 4.52 2.84 -5.86
N THR A 168 3.56 3.18 -5.01
CA THR A 168 2.27 3.72 -5.47
C THR A 168 2.44 5.04 -6.24
N LEU A 169 3.37 5.90 -5.80
CA LEU A 169 3.69 7.15 -6.48
C LEU A 169 4.39 6.90 -7.84
N ILE A 170 5.22 5.86 -7.97
CA ILE A 170 5.76 5.40 -9.26
C ILE A 170 4.59 5.04 -10.20
N ALA A 171 3.66 4.21 -9.75
CA ALA A 171 2.50 3.79 -10.53
C ALA A 171 1.61 5.00 -10.93
N PHE A 172 1.41 5.94 -10.00
CA PHE A 172 0.71 7.19 -10.24
C PHE A 172 1.37 8.01 -11.35
N CYS A 173 2.66 8.31 -11.22
CA CYS A 173 3.40 9.08 -12.22
C CYS A 173 3.44 8.36 -13.58
N LEU A 174 3.60 7.03 -13.57
CA LEU A 174 3.60 6.22 -14.78
C LEU A 174 2.24 6.22 -15.48
N LEU A 175 1.13 6.15 -14.72
CA LEU A 175 -0.22 6.28 -15.27
C LEU A 175 -0.39 7.61 -16.02
N PHE A 176 0.01 8.72 -15.38
CA PHE A 176 -0.08 10.03 -16.02
C PHE A 176 0.87 10.14 -17.21
N TYR A 177 2.06 9.55 -17.14
CA TYR A 177 3.00 9.50 -18.26
C TYR A 177 2.40 8.80 -19.49
N ILE A 178 1.87 7.58 -19.33
CA ILE A 178 1.34 6.80 -20.47
C ILE A 178 -0.01 7.29 -20.98
N THR A 179 -0.73 8.11 -20.21
CA THR A 179 -2.03 8.70 -20.62
C THR A 179 -1.92 10.11 -21.17
N THR A 180 -0.76 10.74 -21.07
CA THR A 180 -0.50 12.07 -21.65
C THR A 180 -0.07 11.96 -23.11
N ASP A 181 -0.57 12.82 -23.98
CA ASP A 181 -0.12 12.92 -25.37
C ASP A 181 1.16 13.76 -25.47
N TYR A 182 2.27 13.16 -25.85
CA TYR A 182 3.58 13.79 -25.99
C TYR A 182 4.02 14.01 -27.45
N LYS A 183 3.13 13.90 -28.44
CA LYS A 183 3.51 13.99 -29.86
C LYS A 183 4.33 15.24 -30.20
N ASN A 184 3.97 16.38 -29.62
CA ASN A 184 4.63 17.66 -29.85
C ASN A 184 5.38 18.20 -28.62
N THR A 185 5.63 17.32 -27.61
CA THR A 185 6.28 17.72 -26.36
C THR A 185 7.74 17.28 -26.37
N PRO A 186 8.71 18.21 -26.19
CA PRO A 186 10.11 17.84 -26.03
C PRO A 186 10.33 16.83 -24.91
N TRP A 187 11.34 15.97 -25.05
CA TRP A 187 11.67 14.97 -24.03
C TRP A 187 11.91 15.60 -22.65
N SER A 188 12.61 16.71 -22.59
CA SER A 188 12.87 17.47 -21.35
C SER A 188 11.62 17.98 -20.63
N GLN A 189 10.47 18.04 -21.30
CA GLN A 189 9.20 18.50 -20.72
C GLN A 189 8.25 17.35 -20.36
N ARG A 190 8.71 16.11 -20.38
CA ARG A 190 7.94 14.92 -20.00
C ARG A 190 7.99 14.69 -18.49
N TRP A 191 7.50 15.65 -17.73
CA TRP A 191 7.64 15.76 -16.27
C TRP A 191 7.21 14.51 -15.50
N TRP A 192 6.22 13.78 -16.00
CA TRP A 192 5.78 12.57 -15.32
C TRP A 192 6.84 11.46 -15.29
N LEU A 193 7.73 11.38 -16.29
CA LEU A 193 8.82 10.42 -16.26
C LEU A 193 9.92 10.81 -15.25
N TYR A 194 10.15 12.10 -15.05
CA TYR A 194 10.97 12.59 -13.93
C TYR A 194 10.35 12.21 -12.59
N GLY A 195 9.00 12.35 -12.46
CA GLY A 195 8.26 11.88 -11.28
C GLY A 195 8.45 10.41 -11.00
N VAL A 196 8.43 9.55 -12.03
CA VAL A 196 8.76 8.12 -11.91
C VAL A 196 10.17 7.94 -11.34
N GLY A 197 11.15 8.66 -11.89
CA GLY A 197 12.55 8.58 -11.43
C GLY A 197 12.73 9.00 -9.97
N ILE A 198 12.14 10.14 -9.60
CA ILE A 198 12.19 10.66 -8.22
C ILE A 198 11.57 9.64 -7.26
N SER A 199 10.38 9.16 -7.56
CA SER A 199 9.68 8.18 -6.71
C SER A 199 10.45 6.87 -6.60
N SER A 200 11.13 6.45 -7.68
CA SER A 200 12.00 5.26 -7.69
C SER A 200 13.21 5.43 -6.79
N GLY A 201 13.87 6.58 -6.81
CA GLY A 201 14.98 6.88 -5.91
C GLY A 201 14.55 6.89 -4.45
N LEU A 202 13.38 7.48 -4.15
CA LEU A 202 12.80 7.44 -2.80
C LEU A 202 12.45 6.01 -2.37
N ALA A 203 11.86 5.18 -3.24
CA ALA A 203 11.55 3.78 -2.94
C ALA A 203 12.83 2.95 -2.65
N MET A 204 13.89 3.13 -3.46
CA MET A 204 15.20 2.51 -3.25
C MET A 204 15.84 2.96 -1.93
N SER A 205 15.63 4.23 -1.54
CA SER A 205 16.16 4.80 -0.30
C SER A 205 15.44 4.31 0.96
N ILE A 206 14.32 3.60 0.83
CA ILE A 206 13.66 2.87 1.92
C ILE A 206 14.21 1.43 2.00
N LYS A 207 14.10 0.69 0.90
CA LYS A 207 14.63 -0.68 0.74
C LYS A 207 15.16 -0.85 -0.68
N ILE A 208 16.32 -1.49 -0.82
CA ILE A 208 16.98 -1.69 -2.13
C ILE A 208 16.06 -2.38 -3.17
N SER A 209 15.13 -3.23 -2.71
CA SER A 209 14.14 -3.86 -3.58
C SER A 209 13.29 -2.88 -4.40
N GLY A 210 13.24 -1.60 -4.04
CA GLY A 210 12.64 -0.53 -4.85
C GLY A 210 13.23 -0.40 -6.26
N ILE A 211 14.46 -0.93 -6.50
CA ILE A 211 15.14 -0.90 -7.81
C ILE A 211 14.40 -1.70 -8.90
N TYR A 212 13.59 -2.70 -8.52
CA TYR A 212 12.90 -3.54 -9.51
C TYR A 212 11.96 -2.73 -10.42
N TYR A 213 11.34 -1.69 -9.88
CA TYR A 213 10.38 -0.86 -10.63
C TYR A 213 11.05 -0.03 -11.75
N PRO A 214 12.06 0.82 -11.47
CA PRO A 214 12.70 1.59 -12.54
C PRO A 214 13.41 0.68 -13.54
N ALA A 215 13.97 -0.46 -13.12
CA ALA A 215 14.62 -1.42 -14.03
C ALA A 215 13.63 -2.00 -15.06
N ILE A 216 12.50 -2.54 -14.60
CA ILE A 216 11.48 -3.13 -15.49
C ILE A 216 10.80 -2.04 -16.34
N ILE A 217 10.47 -0.87 -15.78
CA ILE A 217 9.91 0.25 -16.53
C ILE A 217 10.89 0.69 -17.63
N GLY A 218 12.19 0.75 -17.34
CA GLY A 218 13.23 1.11 -18.31
C GLY A 218 13.28 0.14 -19.48
N VAL A 219 13.29 -1.18 -19.20
CA VAL A 219 13.23 -2.23 -20.21
C VAL A 219 11.97 -2.09 -21.08
N VAL A 220 10.79 -1.98 -20.46
CA VAL A 220 9.53 -1.82 -21.20
C VAL A 220 9.53 -0.54 -22.05
N LEU A 221 10.06 0.56 -21.54
CA LEU A 221 10.14 1.82 -22.26
C LEU A 221 11.02 1.70 -23.53
N VAL A 222 12.20 1.07 -23.39
CA VAL A 222 13.12 0.84 -24.51
C VAL A 222 12.47 -0.04 -25.57
N PHE A 223 11.93 -1.21 -25.17
CA PHE A 223 11.24 -2.10 -26.11
C PHE A 223 10.06 -1.42 -26.79
N THR A 224 9.21 -0.75 -26.05
CA THR A 224 8.06 -0.03 -26.61
C THR A 224 8.52 1.01 -27.63
N THR A 225 9.60 1.74 -27.34
CA THR A 225 10.12 2.76 -28.26
C THR A 225 10.67 2.14 -29.53
N ILE A 226 11.45 1.05 -29.45
CA ILE A 226 11.99 0.34 -30.61
C ILE A 226 10.86 -0.13 -31.55
N PHE A 227 9.78 -0.71 -30.98
CA PHE A 227 8.68 -1.25 -31.79
C PHE A 227 7.69 -0.18 -32.31
N THR A 228 7.65 1.00 -31.68
CA THR A 228 6.69 2.06 -32.07
C THR A 228 7.31 3.16 -32.93
N THR A 229 8.62 3.38 -32.85
CA THR A 229 9.33 4.40 -33.64
C THR A 229 10.15 3.74 -34.73
N LYS A 230 10.06 4.28 -35.97
CA LYS A 230 10.90 3.86 -37.09
C LYS A 230 12.19 4.69 -37.22
N SER A 231 12.48 5.55 -36.22
CA SER A 231 13.60 6.49 -36.25
C SER A 231 14.63 6.13 -35.20
N VAL A 232 15.84 5.76 -35.61
CA VAL A 232 16.98 5.52 -34.71
C VAL A 232 17.26 6.73 -33.82
N LYS A 233 17.16 7.94 -34.36
CA LYS A 233 17.38 9.18 -33.60
C LYS A 233 16.38 9.33 -32.45
N GLU A 234 15.10 9.06 -32.66
CA GLU A 234 14.09 9.13 -31.62
C GLU A 234 14.24 7.97 -30.59
N THR A 235 14.65 6.80 -31.04
CA THR A 235 14.96 5.69 -30.14
C THR A 235 16.14 6.04 -29.21
N LEU A 236 17.22 6.61 -29.74
CA LEU A 236 18.36 7.06 -28.94
C LEU A 236 17.98 8.16 -27.95
N LYS A 237 17.19 9.16 -28.37
CA LYS A 237 16.68 10.20 -27.45
C LYS A 237 15.84 9.59 -26.32
N SER A 238 14.95 8.66 -26.64
CA SER A 238 14.14 7.96 -25.64
C SER A 238 15.02 7.18 -24.67
N PHE A 239 16.02 6.49 -25.20
CA PHE A 239 16.96 5.71 -24.39
C PHE A 239 17.75 6.60 -23.42
N PHE A 240 18.40 7.67 -23.89
CA PHE A 240 19.18 8.56 -23.01
C PHE A 240 18.30 9.31 -22.02
N HIS A 241 17.12 9.74 -22.43
CA HIS A 241 16.18 10.36 -21.50
C HIS A 241 15.65 9.36 -20.46
N GLY A 242 15.33 8.13 -20.89
CA GLY A 242 14.96 7.03 -19.99
C GLY A 242 16.07 6.68 -19.01
N LEU A 243 17.32 6.57 -19.50
CA LEU A 243 18.50 6.33 -18.67
C LEU A 243 18.68 7.43 -17.62
N PHE A 244 18.54 8.70 -18.03
CA PHE A 244 18.62 9.82 -17.09
C PHE A 244 17.50 9.76 -16.04
N CYS A 245 16.25 9.57 -16.45
CA CYS A 245 15.11 9.54 -15.53
C CYS A 245 15.07 8.30 -14.63
N LEU A 246 15.43 7.12 -15.15
CA LEU A 246 15.22 5.84 -14.46
C LEU A 246 16.48 5.23 -13.85
N LEU A 247 17.65 5.82 -14.10
CA LEU A 247 18.92 5.41 -13.48
C LEU A 247 19.59 6.57 -12.77
N VAL A 248 19.89 7.68 -13.48
CA VAL A 248 20.68 8.78 -12.88
C VAL A 248 19.91 9.44 -11.74
N ILE A 249 18.64 9.81 -11.94
CA ILE A 249 17.83 10.45 -10.90
C ILE A 249 17.65 9.54 -9.67
N PRO A 250 17.22 8.27 -9.81
CA PRO A 250 17.09 7.37 -8.67
C PRO A 250 18.38 7.19 -7.88
N LEU A 251 19.50 6.96 -8.56
CA LEU A 251 20.81 6.81 -7.89
C LEU A 251 21.25 8.10 -7.19
N THR A 252 21.00 9.26 -7.81
CA THR A 252 21.30 10.56 -7.19
C THR A 252 20.50 10.75 -5.90
N ILE A 253 19.20 10.43 -5.91
CA ILE A 253 18.36 10.55 -4.72
C ILE A 253 18.80 9.55 -3.66
N PHE A 254 19.05 8.31 -4.04
CA PHE A 254 19.58 7.29 -3.14
C PHE A 254 20.86 7.79 -2.45
N PHE A 255 21.82 8.32 -3.22
CA PHE A 255 23.06 8.84 -2.69
C PHE A 255 22.86 10.07 -1.77
N ILE A 256 21.95 10.97 -2.11
CA ILE A 256 21.61 12.14 -1.29
C ILE A 256 21.15 11.74 0.11
N THR A 257 20.40 10.63 0.24
CA THR A 257 19.93 10.17 1.57
C THR A 257 21.06 9.71 2.48
N TRP A 258 22.24 9.39 1.93
CA TRP A 258 23.43 8.99 2.66
C TRP A 258 24.36 10.17 3.01
N ILE A 259 24.05 11.41 2.61
CA ILE A 259 24.90 12.59 2.90
C ILE A 259 25.22 12.72 4.39
N PRO A 260 24.28 12.54 5.35
CA PRO A 260 24.62 12.60 6.77
C PRO A 260 25.68 11.57 7.16
N TRP A 261 25.63 10.34 6.62
CA TRP A 261 26.62 9.31 6.83
C TRP A 261 28.03 9.75 6.35
N PHE A 262 28.12 10.38 5.16
CA PHE A 262 29.38 10.88 4.63
C PHE A 262 29.95 12.08 5.40
N ARG A 263 29.09 12.87 6.03
CA ARG A 263 29.50 14.04 6.82
C ARG A 263 29.96 13.69 8.25
N ASN A 264 29.54 12.55 8.77
CA ASN A 264 29.82 12.14 10.13
C ASN A 264 31.07 11.25 10.18
N GLU A 265 32.17 11.79 10.73
CA GLU A 265 33.44 11.07 10.81
C GLU A 265 33.38 9.84 11.71
N THR A 266 32.63 9.91 12.80
CA THR A 266 32.46 8.77 13.73
C THR A 266 31.78 7.60 13.04
N SER A 267 30.75 7.86 12.25
CA SER A 267 30.05 6.83 11.48
C SER A 267 30.98 6.19 10.44
N TRP A 268 31.81 6.99 9.80
CA TRP A 268 32.75 6.52 8.79
C TRP A 268 33.88 5.68 9.37
N SER A 269 34.56 6.16 10.47
CA SER A 269 35.66 5.46 11.10
C SER A 269 35.20 4.22 11.87
N PHE A 270 34.05 4.28 12.53
CA PHE A 270 33.47 3.17 13.26
C PHE A 270 33.21 1.95 12.35
N ARG A 271 32.72 2.18 11.16
CA ARG A 271 32.41 1.09 10.20
C ARG A 271 33.63 0.57 9.47
N ALA A 272 34.68 1.35 9.35
CA ALA A 272 35.94 0.91 8.75
C ALA A 272 36.76 0.02 9.70
N ILE A 273 36.68 0.23 11.02
CA ILE A 273 37.58 -0.35 12.00
C ILE A 273 36.99 -1.53 12.76
N GLU A 274 35.67 -1.53 13.07
CA GLU A 274 35.09 -2.52 14.01
C GLU A 274 34.73 -3.87 13.40
N GLN A 275 34.65 -3.99 12.10
CA GLN A 275 34.10 -5.23 11.54
C GLN A 275 35.09 -6.39 11.43
N GLY A 276 36.39 -6.22 11.65
CA GLY A 276 37.38 -7.31 11.74
C GLY A 276 37.29 -8.42 10.65
N THR A 277 36.36 -8.25 9.73
CA THR A 277 36.06 -9.15 8.62
C THR A 277 36.80 -8.66 7.37
N GLU A 278 37.10 -9.60 6.47
CA GLU A 278 37.69 -9.26 5.16
C GLU A 278 36.75 -8.29 4.42
N TYR A 279 37.13 -7.02 4.43
CA TYR A 279 36.40 -5.99 3.69
C TYR A 279 36.41 -6.30 2.19
N TYR A 280 35.25 -6.17 1.53
CA TYR A 280 35.26 -6.02 0.10
C TYR A 280 36.05 -4.75 -0.25
N ARG A 281 37.15 -4.92 -0.93
CA ARG A 281 37.92 -3.79 -1.48
C ARG A 281 37.69 -3.68 -2.97
N LEU A 282 37.63 -2.45 -3.44
CA LEU A 282 37.65 -2.20 -4.88
C LEU A 282 38.94 -2.75 -5.49
N PRO A 283 38.95 -3.16 -6.78
CA PRO A 283 40.18 -3.46 -7.50
C PRO A 283 41.21 -2.33 -7.36
N GLU A 284 42.49 -2.66 -7.22
CA GLU A 284 43.57 -1.70 -6.95
C GLU A 284 43.57 -0.46 -7.85
N PHE A 285 43.25 -0.66 -9.14
CA PHE A 285 43.17 0.44 -10.12
C PHE A 285 42.04 1.44 -9.80
N LEU A 286 40.96 1.03 -9.12
CA LEU A 286 39.89 1.90 -8.68
C LEU A 286 40.18 2.55 -7.33
N GLN A 287 40.91 1.87 -6.45
CA GLN A 287 41.29 2.43 -5.14
C GLN A 287 42.13 3.71 -5.27
N SER A 288 42.96 3.82 -6.32
CA SER A 288 43.75 5.03 -6.59
C SER A 288 42.92 6.24 -7.06
N ILE A 289 41.67 6.03 -7.49
CA ILE A 289 40.80 7.05 -8.09
C ILE A 289 39.63 7.39 -7.16
N VAL A 290 39.12 6.40 -6.41
CA VAL A 290 37.93 6.52 -5.56
C VAL A 290 38.36 7.03 -4.16
N PRO A 291 37.77 8.10 -3.64
CA PRO A 291 38.04 8.55 -2.27
C PRO A 291 37.70 7.47 -1.24
N ASP A 292 38.52 7.32 -0.19
CA ASP A 292 38.37 6.31 0.88
C ASP A 292 36.96 6.26 1.47
N ARG A 293 36.32 7.40 1.66
CA ARG A 293 34.93 7.46 2.18
C ARG A 293 33.93 6.80 1.24
N LEU A 294 34.13 6.95 -0.05
CA LEU A 294 33.25 6.31 -1.05
C LEU A 294 33.55 4.82 -1.17
N GLU A 295 34.82 4.41 -1.09
CA GLU A 295 35.20 2.99 -1.06
C GLU A 295 34.57 2.29 0.16
N ASN A 296 34.68 2.87 1.35
CA ASN A 296 34.10 2.34 2.57
C ASN A 296 32.56 2.25 2.49
N TRP A 297 31.91 3.24 1.87
CA TRP A 297 30.47 3.18 1.65
C TRP A 297 30.07 2.08 0.67
N LEU A 298 30.81 1.88 -0.41
CA LEU A 298 30.58 0.79 -1.37
C LEU A 298 30.79 -0.57 -0.70
N SER A 299 31.88 -0.74 0.05
CA SER A 299 32.13 -1.94 0.84
C SER A 299 30.97 -2.24 1.78
N TYR A 300 30.49 -1.23 2.50
CA TYR A 300 29.33 -1.33 3.37
C TYR A 300 28.04 -1.76 2.63
N GLN A 301 27.79 -1.26 1.41
CA GLN A 301 26.64 -1.72 0.60
C GLN A 301 26.79 -3.18 0.20
N VAL A 302 28.01 -3.67 -0.07
CA VAL A 302 28.25 -5.09 -0.34
C VAL A 302 27.96 -5.93 0.90
N ASP A 303 28.37 -5.50 2.08
CA ASP A 303 28.07 -6.22 3.34
C ASP A 303 26.56 -6.27 3.62
N VAL A 304 25.83 -5.18 3.37
CA VAL A 304 24.36 -5.17 3.44
C VAL A 304 23.77 -6.18 2.47
N MET A 305 24.28 -6.27 1.24
CA MET A 305 23.81 -7.26 0.26
C MET A 305 24.11 -8.68 0.71
N ASN A 306 25.32 -8.95 1.22
CA ASN A 306 25.71 -10.26 1.75
C ASN A 306 24.81 -10.68 2.93
N PHE A 307 24.53 -9.76 3.85
CA PHE A 307 23.58 -10.01 4.93
C PHE A 307 22.20 -10.41 4.38
N HIS A 308 21.68 -9.68 3.41
CA HIS A 308 20.36 -9.99 2.85
C HIS A 308 20.32 -11.29 2.04
N THR A 309 21.40 -11.66 1.39
CA THR A 309 21.49 -12.91 0.61
C THR A 309 21.77 -14.12 1.49
N GLY A 310 22.44 -13.93 2.63
CA GLY A 310 22.72 -14.98 3.61
C GLY A 310 21.55 -15.36 4.50
N LEU A 311 20.45 -14.57 4.51
CA LEU A 311 19.23 -14.92 5.25
C LEU A 311 18.40 -15.95 4.45
N THR A 312 18.89 -17.19 4.36
CA THR A 312 18.22 -18.29 3.67
C THR A 312 17.57 -19.25 4.64
N THR A 313 16.40 -19.77 4.27
CA THR A 313 15.67 -20.76 5.09
C THR A 313 16.39 -22.11 5.11
N SER A 314 17.04 -22.50 4.00
CA SER A 314 17.81 -23.74 3.88
C SER A 314 19.01 -23.82 4.82
N GLU A 315 19.55 -22.68 5.27
CA GLU A 315 20.64 -22.60 6.26
C GLU A 315 20.17 -22.55 7.71
N GLY A 316 18.89 -22.84 7.95
CA GLY A 316 18.33 -22.92 9.31
C GLY A 316 17.77 -21.61 9.88
N ASN A 317 17.67 -20.55 9.07
CA ASN A 317 17.04 -19.30 9.47
C ASN A 317 15.50 -19.37 9.35
N LEU A 318 14.89 -20.37 9.99
CA LEU A 318 13.44 -20.51 10.01
C LEU A 318 12.84 -19.58 11.06
N HIS A 319 11.82 -18.81 10.67
CA HIS A 319 11.06 -17.97 11.59
C HIS A 319 9.62 -18.49 11.69
N PRO A 320 9.01 -18.57 12.91
CA PRO A 320 7.66 -19.11 13.09
C PRO A 320 6.60 -18.47 12.19
N TRP A 321 6.75 -17.22 11.82
CA TRP A 321 5.83 -16.44 10.98
C TRP A 321 6.36 -16.21 9.56
N GLU A 322 7.29 -17.04 9.11
CA GLU A 322 7.79 -16.97 7.74
C GLU A 322 6.67 -17.27 6.74
N SER A 323 6.66 -16.53 5.62
CA SER A 323 5.76 -16.77 4.48
C SER A 323 6.51 -16.71 3.17
N LYS A 324 6.14 -17.56 2.23
CA LYS A 324 6.73 -17.63 0.89
C LYS A 324 5.84 -16.90 -0.13
N PRO A 325 6.36 -16.52 -1.32
CA PRO A 325 5.58 -15.76 -2.30
C PRO A 325 4.27 -16.43 -2.72
N TRP A 326 4.20 -17.77 -2.76
CA TRP A 326 2.95 -18.48 -3.07
C TRP A 326 1.87 -18.31 -1.99
N ASN A 327 2.25 -18.14 -0.71
CA ASN A 327 1.33 -17.80 0.38
C ASN A 327 0.72 -16.40 0.19
N TRP A 328 1.47 -15.47 -0.44
CA TRP A 328 1.00 -14.09 -0.66
C TRP A 328 -0.12 -14.00 -1.69
N LEU A 329 -0.23 -14.98 -2.60
CA LEU A 329 -1.30 -15.01 -3.60
C LEU A 329 -2.70 -15.16 -2.97
N TYR A 330 -2.75 -15.70 -1.77
CA TYR A 330 -4.01 -15.95 -1.06
C TYR A 330 -4.07 -15.23 0.30
N GLY A 331 -2.94 -14.67 0.79
CA GLY A 331 -2.83 -14.10 2.11
C GLY A 331 -3.08 -15.11 3.21
N ASP A 332 -2.73 -16.39 2.96
CA ASP A 332 -3.02 -17.53 3.83
C ASP A 332 -2.02 -17.69 4.97
N ARG A 333 -1.00 -16.83 5.04
CA ARG A 333 -0.01 -16.85 6.10
C ARG A 333 0.18 -15.45 6.70
N PRO A 334 -0.73 -15.05 7.60
CA PRO A 334 -0.65 -13.76 8.30
C PRO A 334 0.52 -13.77 9.28
N MET A 335 0.80 -12.61 9.87
CA MET A 335 1.87 -12.45 10.83
C MET A 335 1.35 -11.90 12.15
N LEU A 336 1.71 -12.56 13.25
CA LEU A 336 1.45 -12.04 14.59
C LEU A 336 2.54 -11.03 14.97
N PHE A 337 2.15 -9.79 15.24
CA PHE A 337 3.07 -8.74 15.68
C PHE A 337 3.19 -8.62 17.19
N LEU A 338 2.10 -8.90 17.90
CA LEU A 338 2.05 -8.74 19.35
C LEU A 338 1.08 -9.74 19.96
N ASN A 339 1.52 -10.33 21.09
CA ASN A 339 0.70 -10.92 22.13
C ASN A 339 0.84 -10.01 23.35
N ASP A 340 -0.23 -9.45 23.84
CA ASP A 340 -0.26 -8.56 25.01
C ASP A 340 -1.26 -9.08 26.04
N TYR A 341 -0.90 -8.95 27.32
CA TYR A 341 -1.76 -9.33 28.44
C TYR A 341 -2.25 -8.03 29.10
N PRO A 342 -3.40 -7.52 28.66
CA PRO A 342 -3.85 -6.18 29.05
C PRO A 342 -4.12 -6.08 30.56
N ASP A 343 -3.70 -4.96 31.15
CA ASP A 343 -4.12 -4.59 32.51
C ASP A 343 -5.63 -4.28 32.49
N THR A 344 -6.40 -5.11 33.20
CA THR A 344 -7.86 -5.13 33.22
C THR A 344 -8.50 -3.86 33.75
N ASN A 345 -7.72 -3.00 34.43
CA ASN A 345 -8.22 -1.75 35.00
C ASN A 345 -8.45 -0.61 33.99
N ASN A 346 -7.94 -0.73 32.75
CA ASN A 346 -7.96 0.36 31.76
C ASN A 346 -8.94 0.14 30.59
N THR A 347 -9.78 -0.86 30.65
CA THR A 347 -10.54 -1.36 29.50
C THR A 347 -11.81 -0.55 29.15
N ASN A 348 -12.34 0.29 30.04
CA ASN A 348 -13.63 0.97 29.87
C ASN A 348 -13.67 2.00 28.72
N SER A 349 -12.57 2.71 28.46
CA SER A 349 -12.53 3.70 27.36
C SER A 349 -12.46 3.04 25.98
N LEU A 350 -11.90 1.84 25.91
CA LEU A 350 -11.69 1.11 24.68
C LEU A 350 -12.99 0.51 24.13
N SER A 351 -13.81 -0.08 25.01
CA SER A 351 -15.12 -0.62 24.64
C SER A 351 -16.03 0.44 24.01
N ILE A 352 -15.98 1.68 24.51
CA ILE A 352 -16.76 2.79 23.98
C ILE A 352 -16.32 3.15 22.56
N ILE A 353 -15.02 3.18 22.29
CA ILE A 353 -14.46 3.52 20.97
C ILE A 353 -14.82 2.45 19.94
N VAL A 354 -14.65 1.18 20.28
CA VAL A 354 -15.04 0.05 19.40
C VAL A 354 -16.53 0.06 19.14
N PHE A 355 -17.32 0.35 20.14
CA PHE A 355 -18.77 0.50 20.03
C PHE A 355 -19.17 1.61 19.04
N ILE A 356 -18.56 2.79 19.15
CA ILE A 356 -18.83 3.92 18.24
C ILE A 356 -18.43 3.59 16.80
N ILE A 357 -17.24 3.02 16.58
CA ILE A 357 -16.79 2.61 15.23
C ILE A 357 -17.75 1.58 14.64
N GLY A 358 -18.12 0.59 15.42
CA GLY A 358 -19.04 -0.44 15.01
C GLY A 358 -20.41 0.13 14.65
N ILE A 359 -20.95 1.06 15.42
CA ILE A 359 -22.21 1.74 15.08
C ILE A 359 -22.09 2.51 13.76
N ILE A 360 -21.02 3.26 13.54
CA ILE A 360 -20.81 4.00 12.30
C ILE A 360 -20.79 3.06 11.10
N ILE A 361 -20.03 1.98 11.17
CA ILE A 361 -19.95 0.98 10.11
C ILE A 361 -21.31 0.32 9.89
N TYR A 362 -22.00 -0.07 10.95
CA TYR A 362 -23.33 -0.67 10.89
C TYR A 362 -24.37 0.26 10.25
N LEU A 363 -24.36 1.55 10.59
CA LEU A 363 -25.22 2.55 9.95
C LEU A 363 -24.92 2.71 8.46
N CYS A 364 -23.64 2.71 8.08
CA CYS A 364 -23.24 2.74 6.67
C CYS A 364 -23.75 1.52 5.90
N LEU A 365 -23.72 0.32 6.50
CA LEU A 365 -24.25 -0.90 5.91
C LEU A 365 -25.77 -0.84 5.73
N ILE A 366 -26.52 -0.37 6.74
CA ILE A 366 -27.98 -0.18 6.65
C ILE A 366 -28.32 0.81 5.53
N ILE A 367 -27.63 1.94 5.46
CA ILE A 367 -27.84 2.93 4.41
C ILE A 367 -27.58 2.29 3.03
N GLY A 368 -26.53 1.49 2.89
CA GLY A 368 -26.23 0.75 1.66
C GLY A 368 -27.34 -0.23 1.27
N ILE A 369 -27.87 -0.98 2.24
CA ILE A 369 -28.98 -1.93 2.01
C ILE A 369 -30.26 -1.18 1.60
N ILE A 370 -30.63 -0.10 2.32
CA ILE A 370 -31.80 0.74 2.00
C ILE A 370 -31.65 1.29 0.57
N TYR A 371 -30.48 1.79 0.22
CA TYR A 371 -30.23 2.27 -1.12
C TYR A 371 -30.36 1.15 -2.17
N GLY A 372 -29.83 -0.04 -1.89
CA GLY A 372 -29.98 -1.23 -2.73
C GLY A 372 -31.44 -1.62 -2.97
N ILE A 373 -32.30 -1.52 -1.94
CA ILE A 373 -33.74 -1.74 -2.03
C ILE A 373 -34.37 -0.71 -2.98
N ILE A 374 -34.08 0.58 -2.79
CA ILE A 374 -34.64 1.66 -3.61
C ILE A 374 -34.24 1.45 -5.08
N MET A 375 -33.00 1.07 -5.35
CA MET A 375 -32.50 0.83 -6.70
C MET A 375 -33.13 -0.39 -7.34
N ASN A 376 -33.29 -1.49 -6.59
CA ASN A 376 -34.00 -2.66 -7.11
C ASN A 376 -35.47 -2.38 -7.39
N ASP A 377 -36.13 -1.60 -6.54
CA ASP A 377 -37.53 -1.21 -6.74
C ASP A 377 -37.71 -0.38 -8.02
N LYS A 378 -36.77 0.56 -8.26
CA LYS A 378 -36.78 1.42 -9.44
C LYS A 378 -36.47 0.67 -10.73
N HIS A 379 -35.53 -0.27 -10.74
CA HIS A 379 -34.98 -0.88 -11.97
C HIS A 379 -35.26 -2.39 -12.10
N LYS A 380 -35.79 -3.06 -11.06
CA LYS A 380 -36.08 -4.51 -11.03
C LYS A 380 -34.87 -5.38 -11.42
N ILE A 381 -33.67 -4.99 -10.94
CA ILE A 381 -32.38 -5.59 -11.34
C ILE A 381 -32.25 -7.02 -10.84
N LEU A 382 -32.52 -7.25 -9.55
CA LEU A 382 -32.36 -8.55 -8.89
C LEU A 382 -33.66 -9.36 -8.96
N THR A 383 -34.79 -8.72 -8.72
CA THR A 383 -36.10 -9.37 -8.78
C THR A 383 -37.20 -8.36 -9.09
N LYS A 384 -38.23 -8.83 -9.84
CA LYS A 384 -39.45 -8.06 -10.10
C LYS A 384 -40.39 -8.05 -8.89
N ASN A 385 -40.18 -8.95 -7.92
CA ASN A 385 -41.03 -9.09 -6.75
C ASN A 385 -40.50 -8.26 -5.60
N LYS A 386 -41.14 -7.14 -5.32
CA LYS A 386 -40.81 -6.22 -4.23
C LYS A 386 -40.79 -6.92 -2.87
N THR A 387 -41.72 -7.81 -2.62
CA THR A 387 -41.85 -8.54 -1.37
C THR A 387 -40.61 -9.38 -1.09
N ILE A 388 -40.10 -10.09 -2.10
CA ILE A 388 -38.87 -10.88 -1.98
C ILE A 388 -37.67 -9.96 -1.64
N THR A 389 -37.53 -8.82 -2.33
CA THR A 389 -36.47 -7.87 -2.07
C THR A 389 -36.50 -7.37 -0.61
N TYR A 390 -37.66 -6.96 -0.12
CA TYR A 390 -37.80 -6.47 1.27
C TYR A 390 -37.52 -7.58 2.29
N ILE A 391 -38.05 -8.80 2.10
CA ILE A 391 -37.81 -9.93 2.99
C ILE A 391 -36.33 -10.28 3.02
N THR A 392 -35.68 -10.42 1.87
CA THR A 392 -34.25 -10.76 1.80
C THR A 392 -33.39 -9.68 2.48
N SER A 393 -33.69 -8.41 2.23
CA SER A 393 -32.96 -7.31 2.86
C SER A 393 -33.16 -7.27 4.37
N LEU A 394 -34.40 -7.52 4.84
CA LEU A 394 -34.70 -7.61 6.27
C LEU A 394 -33.94 -8.78 6.93
N VAL A 395 -33.93 -9.95 6.30
CA VAL A 395 -33.19 -11.11 6.79
C VAL A 395 -31.69 -10.80 6.89
N ILE A 396 -31.10 -10.16 5.88
CA ILE A 396 -29.69 -9.73 5.90
C ILE A 396 -29.44 -8.76 7.05
N ILE A 397 -30.30 -7.76 7.25
CA ILE A 397 -30.19 -6.80 8.36
C ILE A 397 -30.27 -7.52 9.71
N ILE A 398 -31.17 -8.46 9.88
CA ILE A 398 -31.33 -9.24 11.12
C ILE A 398 -30.06 -10.09 11.37
N ILE A 399 -29.58 -10.81 10.36
CA ILE A 399 -28.36 -11.63 10.49
C ILE A 399 -27.18 -10.74 10.90
N LEU A 400 -26.98 -9.62 10.23
CA LEU A 400 -25.93 -8.66 10.57
C LEU A 400 -26.08 -8.10 11.97
N SER A 401 -27.31 -7.74 12.40
CA SER A 401 -27.59 -7.20 13.73
C SER A 401 -27.29 -8.23 14.80
N VAL A 402 -27.68 -9.48 14.59
CA VAL A 402 -27.44 -10.58 15.55
C VAL A 402 -25.97 -10.93 15.61
N THR A 403 -25.29 -11.08 14.45
CA THR A 403 -23.88 -11.42 14.39
C THR A 403 -23.01 -10.32 15.01
N TYR A 404 -23.26 -9.08 14.62
CA TYR A 404 -22.55 -7.93 15.16
C TYR A 404 -22.85 -7.69 16.64
N GLY A 405 -24.14 -7.81 17.03
CA GLY A 405 -24.57 -7.69 18.43
C GLY A 405 -23.93 -8.75 19.32
N LYS A 406 -23.80 -10.02 18.87
CA LYS A 406 -23.08 -11.05 19.59
C LYS A 406 -21.59 -10.77 19.71
N LEU A 407 -20.94 -10.39 18.61
CA LEU A 407 -19.52 -10.04 18.62
C LEU A 407 -19.25 -8.89 19.58
N LEU A 408 -20.06 -7.83 19.52
CA LEU A 408 -19.94 -6.66 20.39
C LEU A 408 -20.27 -6.99 21.85
N SER A 409 -21.31 -7.79 22.09
CA SER A 409 -21.68 -8.27 23.42
C SER A 409 -20.56 -9.10 24.03
N ASN A 410 -19.94 -10.01 23.26
CA ASN A 410 -18.82 -10.82 23.73
C ASN A 410 -17.60 -9.94 24.07
N VAL A 411 -17.27 -8.96 23.23
CA VAL A 411 -16.17 -8.03 23.52
C VAL A 411 -16.46 -7.21 24.79
N ILE A 412 -17.70 -6.78 25.00
CA ILE A 412 -18.10 -5.99 26.19
C ILE A 412 -18.19 -6.88 27.43
N SER A 413 -18.79 -8.07 27.33
CA SER A 413 -18.89 -8.99 28.48
C SER A 413 -17.52 -9.50 28.92
N ASN A 414 -16.64 -9.81 27.99
CA ASN A 414 -15.29 -10.23 28.33
C ASN A 414 -14.50 -9.13 29.05
N ILE A 415 -14.75 -7.86 28.73
CA ILE A 415 -14.17 -6.72 29.44
C ILE A 415 -14.76 -6.62 30.87
N ASN A 416 -16.02 -7.02 31.09
CA ASN A 416 -16.70 -6.93 32.38
C ASN A 416 -16.56 -8.19 33.25
N ASP A 417 -16.38 -9.37 32.65
CA ASP A 417 -16.35 -10.68 33.34
C ASP A 417 -14.93 -11.20 33.64
N LEU A 418 -13.96 -10.32 33.65
CA LEU A 418 -12.51 -10.58 33.80
C LEU A 418 -12.13 -11.41 35.05
N ASN A 419 -13.05 -11.69 35.97
CA ASN A 419 -12.75 -12.35 37.22
C ASN A 419 -13.28 -13.80 37.35
N ASN A 420 -13.96 -14.33 36.32
CA ASN A 420 -14.75 -15.58 36.50
C ASN A 420 -14.46 -16.72 35.52
N SER A 421 -13.46 -16.64 34.64
CA SER A 421 -13.09 -17.77 33.76
C SER A 421 -11.62 -18.16 33.92
N ASP A 422 -11.34 -19.46 33.84
CA ASP A 422 -9.98 -19.99 33.77
C ASP A 422 -9.29 -19.72 32.44
N ASP A 423 -9.97 -19.06 31.50
CA ASP A 423 -9.50 -18.76 30.15
C ASP A 423 -8.82 -17.39 30.12
N GLU A 424 -7.58 -17.34 29.66
CA GLU A 424 -6.72 -16.16 29.67
C GLU A 424 -7.20 -15.10 28.66
N ILE A 425 -7.12 -13.84 29.04
CA ILE A 425 -7.48 -12.71 28.18
C ILE A 425 -6.21 -12.15 27.56
N ILE A 426 -6.18 -12.15 26.23
CA ILE A 426 -5.01 -11.77 25.44
C ILE A 426 -5.41 -10.75 24.38
N GLY A 427 -4.61 -9.69 24.24
CA GLY A 427 -4.66 -8.77 23.10
C GLY A 427 -3.69 -9.23 22.01
N LYS A 428 -4.18 -9.70 20.87
CA LYS A 428 -3.33 -10.09 19.74
C LYS A 428 -3.41 -9.06 18.63
N VAL A 429 -2.27 -8.58 18.13
CA VAL A 429 -2.19 -7.72 16.95
C VAL A 429 -1.65 -8.52 15.78
N TRP A 430 -2.51 -8.68 14.77
CA TRP A 430 -2.18 -9.43 13.57
C TRP A 430 -2.06 -8.54 12.33
N LEU A 431 -1.09 -8.84 11.49
CA LEU A 431 -1.07 -8.42 10.10
C LEU A 431 -1.79 -9.49 9.26
N LEU A 432 -3.08 -9.30 9.08
CA LEU A 432 -3.96 -10.19 8.35
C LEU A 432 -4.49 -9.48 7.10
N GLY A 433 -4.24 -10.04 5.92
CA GLY A 433 -4.85 -9.55 4.69
C GLY A 433 -6.36 -9.84 4.68
N ASN A 434 -7.13 -8.93 4.08
CA ASN A 434 -8.56 -9.19 3.91
C ASN A 434 -8.75 -10.33 2.90
N ILE A 435 -9.28 -11.47 3.34
CA ILE A 435 -9.47 -12.68 2.51
C ILE A 435 -10.25 -12.35 1.24
N SER A 436 -11.29 -11.52 1.33
CA SER A 436 -12.09 -11.13 0.17
C SER A 436 -11.30 -10.36 -0.89
N VAL A 437 -10.15 -9.80 -0.53
CA VAL A 437 -9.21 -9.11 -1.43
C VAL A 437 -8.15 -10.08 -1.95
N TRP A 438 -7.45 -10.78 -1.07
CA TRP A 438 -6.29 -11.60 -1.42
C TRP A 438 -6.65 -12.87 -2.19
N TRP A 439 -7.75 -13.54 -1.87
CA TRP A 439 -8.18 -14.73 -2.60
C TRP A 439 -8.54 -14.49 -4.07
N LEU A 440 -8.76 -13.24 -4.45
CA LEU A 440 -8.99 -12.85 -5.84
C LEU A 440 -7.69 -12.59 -6.63
N THR A 441 -6.52 -12.62 -5.99
CA THR A 441 -5.25 -12.22 -6.63
C THR A 441 -4.95 -13.00 -7.90
N VAL A 442 -5.04 -14.33 -7.87
CA VAL A 442 -4.75 -15.19 -9.05
C VAL A 442 -5.72 -14.91 -10.20
N PRO A 443 -7.04 -14.97 -10.03
CA PRO A 443 -7.97 -14.65 -11.13
C PRO A 443 -7.83 -13.20 -11.62
N LEU A 444 -7.48 -12.24 -10.74
CA LEU A 444 -7.25 -10.86 -11.13
C LEU A 444 -5.99 -10.72 -12.00
N ILE A 445 -4.91 -11.43 -11.68
CA ILE A 445 -3.67 -11.44 -12.48
C ILE A 445 -3.97 -12.03 -13.87
N ILE A 446 -4.65 -13.18 -13.94
CA ILE A 446 -4.99 -13.83 -15.21
C ILE A 446 -5.84 -12.91 -16.08
N TYR A 447 -6.88 -12.31 -15.50
CA TYR A 447 -7.74 -11.36 -16.20
C TYR A 447 -6.96 -10.09 -16.60
N GLY A 448 -6.10 -9.60 -15.75
CA GLY A 448 -5.26 -8.43 -16.02
C GLY A 448 -4.28 -8.66 -17.16
N ILE A 449 -3.63 -9.83 -17.22
CA ILE A 449 -2.78 -10.23 -18.35
C ILE A 449 -3.58 -10.23 -19.66
N TYR A 450 -4.78 -10.83 -19.66
CA TYR A 450 -5.68 -10.77 -20.81
C TYR A 450 -5.97 -9.32 -21.24
N LYS A 451 -6.24 -8.42 -20.29
CA LYS A 451 -6.54 -7.00 -20.55
C LYS A 451 -5.31 -6.24 -21.07
N ILE A 452 -4.10 -6.59 -20.63
CA ILE A 452 -2.83 -6.04 -21.15
C ILE A 452 -2.69 -6.38 -22.64
N PHE A 453 -2.95 -7.63 -23.03
CA PHE A 453 -2.96 -8.02 -24.46
C PHE A 453 -4.02 -7.25 -25.27
N ARG A 454 -5.10 -6.81 -24.63
CA ARG A 454 -6.11 -5.92 -25.22
C ARG A 454 -5.71 -4.44 -25.18
N LYS A 455 -4.46 -4.11 -24.78
CA LYS A 455 -3.88 -2.77 -24.72
C LYS A 455 -4.59 -1.82 -23.74
N ASP A 456 -5.22 -2.34 -22.68
CA ASP A 456 -5.79 -1.51 -21.63
C ASP A 456 -4.66 -0.97 -20.73
N LYS A 457 -4.44 0.34 -20.82
CA LYS A 457 -3.36 1.03 -20.08
C LYS A 457 -3.56 1.00 -18.56
N ALA A 458 -4.80 0.98 -18.08
CA ALA A 458 -5.09 0.93 -16.65
C ALA A 458 -4.71 -0.44 -16.07
N TRP A 459 -5.05 -1.51 -16.78
CA TRP A 459 -4.65 -2.86 -16.42
C TRP A 459 -3.14 -3.09 -16.53
N LEU A 460 -2.46 -2.42 -17.48
CA LEU A 460 -1.00 -2.46 -17.55
C LEU A 460 -0.37 -1.90 -16.26
N ILE A 461 -0.89 -0.80 -15.72
CA ILE A 461 -0.39 -0.23 -14.45
C ILE A 461 -0.71 -1.15 -13.27
N ALA A 462 -1.94 -1.64 -13.15
CA ALA A 462 -2.36 -2.45 -12.03
C ALA A 462 -1.65 -3.81 -11.99
N THR A 463 -1.79 -4.60 -13.05
CA THR A 463 -1.21 -5.96 -13.13
C THR A 463 0.29 -5.91 -13.35
N GLY A 464 0.79 -5.02 -14.22
CA GLY A 464 2.23 -4.84 -14.44
C GLY A 464 2.96 -4.39 -13.18
N GLY A 465 2.37 -3.46 -12.42
CA GLY A 465 2.91 -3.02 -11.13
C GLY A 465 2.97 -4.15 -10.10
N TYR A 466 1.89 -4.95 -9.99
CA TYR A 466 1.88 -6.13 -9.12
C TYR A 466 2.98 -7.13 -9.49
N LEU A 467 3.04 -7.53 -10.77
CA LEU A 467 4.02 -8.51 -11.24
C LEU A 467 5.47 -8.02 -11.09
N THR A 468 5.71 -6.72 -11.29
CA THR A 468 7.03 -6.11 -11.08
C THR A 468 7.50 -6.25 -9.64
N GLY A 469 6.60 -6.07 -8.67
CA GLY A 469 6.93 -6.23 -7.25
C GLY A 469 6.94 -7.68 -6.77
N TYR A 470 6.24 -8.58 -7.44
CA TYR A 470 6.03 -9.96 -7.00
C TYR A 470 7.07 -10.95 -7.57
N ILE A 471 7.35 -10.87 -8.89
CA ILE A 471 8.21 -11.86 -9.59
C ILE A 471 9.61 -11.98 -8.98
N PRO A 472 10.31 -10.89 -8.58
CA PRO A 472 11.63 -11.02 -7.99
C PRO A 472 11.68 -11.94 -6.76
N TRP A 473 10.62 -11.98 -5.95
CA TRP A 473 10.53 -12.83 -4.78
C TRP A 473 10.37 -14.31 -5.11
N LEU A 474 9.82 -14.65 -6.28
CA LEU A 474 9.79 -16.03 -6.77
C LEU A 474 11.19 -16.54 -7.14
N ILE A 475 12.09 -15.64 -7.57
CA ILE A 475 13.46 -15.99 -7.93
C ILE A 475 14.31 -16.23 -6.67
N THR A 476 14.04 -15.46 -5.60
CA THR A 476 14.75 -15.54 -4.33
C THR A 476 13.96 -16.30 -3.26
N TYR A 477 13.24 -17.34 -3.66
CA TYR A 477 12.26 -18.03 -2.79
C TYR A 477 12.87 -18.67 -1.53
N ASP A 478 14.14 -19.00 -1.54
CA ASP A 478 14.83 -19.60 -0.38
C ASP A 478 15.10 -18.56 0.73
N ARG A 479 15.02 -17.27 0.41
CA ARG A 479 15.18 -16.23 1.41
C ARG A 479 14.07 -16.29 2.45
N GLN A 480 14.42 -16.00 3.73
CA GLN A 480 13.44 -15.75 4.78
C GLN A 480 12.59 -14.52 4.42
N MET A 481 11.28 -14.71 4.30
CA MET A 481 10.33 -13.69 3.86
C MET A 481 9.10 -13.65 4.76
N TYR A 482 8.40 -12.51 4.72
CA TYR A 482 7.26 -12.27 5.58
C TYR A 482 6.10 -11.65 4.82
N PHE A 483 4.90 -11.83 5.33
CA PHE A 483 3.69 -11.32 4.70
C PHE A 483 3.66 -9.79 4.61
N PHE A 484 4.32 -9.06 5.49
CA PHE A 484 4.38 -7.59 5.42
C PHE A 484 5.12 -7.05 4.18
N TYR A 485 5.92 -7.86 3.47
CA TYR A 485 6.50 -7.46 2.17
C TYR A 485 5.43 -7.18 1.13
N THR A 486 4.24 -7.76 1.31
CA THR A 486 3.10 -7.55 0.42
C THR A 486 2.45 -6.18 0.53
N ALA A 487 2.85 -5.34 1.49
CA ALA A 487 2.38 -3.96 1.60
C ALA A 487 2.56 -3.17 0.29
N ALA A 488 3.66 -3.42 -0.43
CA ALA A 488 3.94 -2.82 -1.74
C ALA A 488 3.04 -3.37 -2.87
N LEU A 489 2.41 -4.53 -2.68
CA LEU A 489 1.53 -5.20 -3.66
C LEU A 489 0.05 -4.83 -3.48
N ALA A 490 -0.36 -4.56 -2.24
CA ALA A 490 -1.76 -4.28 -1.89
C ALA A 490 -2.40 -3.15 -2.72
N PRO A 491 -1.74 -2.01 -3.01
CA PRO A 491 -2.29 -0.96 -3.87
C PRO A 491 -2.68 -1.45 -5.26
N PHE A 492 -1.91 -2.38 -5.83
CA PHE A 492 -2.17 -2.92 -7.16
C PHE A 492 -3.34 -3.91 -7.18
N ILE A 493 -3.48 -4.74 -6.12
CA ILE A 493 -4.64 -5.63 -5.98
C ILE A 493 -5.92 -4.79 -5.89
N ILE A 494 -5.92 -3.72 -5.09
CA ILE A 494 -7.05 -2.81 -4.97
C ILE A 494 -7.39 -2.19 -6.34
N LEU A 495 -6.40 -1.74 -7.10
CA LEU A 495 -6.64 -1.23 -8.46
C LEU A 495 -7.23 -2.30 -9.38
N MET A 496 -6.72 -3.54 -9.35
CA MET A 496 -7.26 -4.64 -10.16
C MET A 496 -8.71 -4.94 -9.80
N ILE A 497 -9.08 -4.94 -8.52
CA ILE A 497 -10.46 -5.12 -8.04
C ILE A 497 -11.37 -4.01 -8.59
N ILE A 498 -10.99 -2.76 -8.44
CA ILE A 498 -11.79 -1.62 -8.92
C ILE A 498 -11.96 -1.65 -10.44
N LEU A 499 -10.92 -2.03 -11.18
CA LEU A 499 -11.00 -2.20 -12.63
C LEU A 499 -11.93 -3.37 -13.01
N THR A 500 -11.94 -4.44 -12.23
CA THR A 500 -12.86 -5.58 -12.40
C THR A 500 -14.30 -5.14 -12.14
N ILE A 501 -14.55 -4.41 -11.05
CA ILE A 501 -15.88 -3.85 -10.76
C ILE A 501 -16.33 -2.96 -11.92
N ARG A 502 -15.48 -2.09 -12.46
CA ARG A 502 -15.76 -1.28 -13.65
C ARG A 502 -16.17 -2.15 -14.84
N ASP A 503 -15.37 -3.16 -15.15
CA ASP A 503 -15.54 -3.97 -16.35
C ASP A 503 -16.80 -4.84 -16.26
N ILE A 504 -17.05 -5.52 -15.14
CA ILE A 504 -18.26 -6.31 -14.88
C ILE A 504 -19.50 -5.41 -14.95
N SER A 505 -19.46 -4.27 -14.25
CA SER A 505 -20.58 -3.33 -14.23
C SER A 505 -20.91 -2.79 -15.61
N ASN A 506 -19.92 -2.52 -16.45
CA ASN A 506 -20.15 -2.08 -17.84
C ASN A 506 -20.81 -3.18 -18.70
N VAL A 507 -20.54 -4.46 -18.42
CA VAL A 507 -21.21 -5.58 -19.09
C VAL A 507 -22.67 -5.67 -18.63
N ILE A 508 -22.91 -5.59 -17.32
CA ILE A 508 -24.26 -5.63 -16.73
C ILE A 508 -25.11 -4.45 -17.23
N ALA A 509 -24.53 -3.23 -17.20
CA ALA A 509 -25.24 -2.03 -17.65
C ALA A 509 -25.73 -2.16 -19.10
N ARG A 510 -24.89 -2.68 -20.00
CA ARG A 510 -25.25 -2.93 -21.40
C ARG A 510 -26.29 -4.05 -21.54
N LYS A 511 -26.11 -5.17 -20.80
CA LYS A 511 -27.00 -6.33 -20.90
C LYS A 511 -28.43 -6.02 -20.42
N TYR A 512 -28.57 -5.22 -19.37
CA TYR A 512 -29.85 -4.91 -18.73
C TYR A 512 -30.38 -3.52 -19.07
N ASN A 513 -29.66 -2.76 -19.91
CA ASN A 513 -30.02 -1.39 -20.33
C ASN A 513 -30.25 -0.45 -19.12
N ILE A 514 -29.33 -0.50 -18.15
CA ILE A 514 -29.35 0.35 -16.97
C ILE A 514 -28.15 1.33 -17.00
N TYR A 515 -28.19 2.38 -16.20
CA TYR A 515 -27.07 3.32 -16.12
C TYR A 515 -25.83 2.69 -15.45
N ASN A 516 -24.64 3.10 -15.89
CA ASN A 516 -23.39 2.59 -15.32
C ASN A 516 -23.30 2.78 -13.79
N TYR A 517 -23.78 3.93 -13.25
CA TYR A 517 -23.73 4.17 -11.80
C TYR A 517 -24.60 3.17 -11.01
N GLU A 518 -25.72 2.75 -11.57
CA GLU A 518 -26.60 1.75 -10.96
C GLU A 518 -25.92 0.38 -10.89
N SER A 519 -25.27 0.01 -11.99
CA SER A 519 -24.49 -1.22 -12.07
C SER A 519 -23.26 -1.17 -11.15
N TYR A 520 -22.58 -0.02 -11.04
CA TYR A 520 -21.48 0.16 -10.07
C TYR A 520 -21.96 -0.03 -8.65
N LEU A 521 -23.10 0.53 -8.27
CA LEU A 521 -23.68 0.35 -6.95
C LEU A 521 -24.01 -1.11 -6.66
N LEU A 522 -24.57 -1.83 -7.63
CA LEU A 522 -24.88 -3.24 -7.47
C LEU A 522 -23.59 -4.07 -7.24
N VAL A 523 -22.62 -3.98 -8.15
CA VAL A 523 -21.41 -4.82 -8.10
C VAL A 523 -20.45 -4.33 -7.04
N GLY A 524 -20.10 -3.05 -7.10
CA GLY A 524 -19.12 -2.45 -6.19
C GLY A 524 -19.64 -2.30 -4.77
N GLY A 525 -20.93 -1.94 -4.61
CA GLY A 525 -21.56 -1.86 -3.29
C GLY A 525 -21.63 -3.22 -2.60
N SER A 526 -22.02 -4.27 -3.31
CA SER A 526 -22.03 -5.63 -2.77
C SER A 526 -20.62 -6.10 -2.39
N TYR A 527 -19.63 -5.78 -3.21
CA TYR A 527 -18.24 -6.13 -2.91
C TYR A 527 -17.71 -5.35 -1.70
N CYS A 528 -17.96 -4.05 -1.62
CA CYS A 528 -17.60 -3.24 -0.44
C CYS A 528 -18.25 -3.77 0.84
N PHE A 529 -19.50 -4.23 0.77
CA PHE A 529 -20.17 -4.88 1.89
C PHE A 529 -19.38 -6.10 2.40
N ILE A 530 -18.94 -6.97 1.50
CA ILE A 530 -18.17 -8.15 1.86
C ILE A 530 -16.82 -7.76 2.52
N THR A 531 -16.12 -6.78 1.97
CA THR A 531 -14.82 -6.33 2.53
C THR A 531 -15.00 -5.69 3.90
N ILE A 532 -16.06 -4.91 4.10
CA ILE A 532 -16.41 -4.31 5.40
C ILE A 532 -16.74 -5.41 6.41
N LEU A 533 -17.56 -6.38 6.03
CA LEU A 533 -17.96 -7.48 6.91
C LEU A 533 -16.75 -8.26 7.42
N PHE A 534 -15.82 -8.61 6.51
CA PHE A 534 -14.58 -9.27 6.89
C PHE A 534 -13.75 -8.39 7.86
N PHE A 535 -13.57 -7.13 7.54
CA PHE A 535 -12.82 -6.21 8.40
C PHE A 535 -13.45 -6.11 9.81
N MET A 536 -14.78 -6.09 9.89
CA MET A 536 -15.50 -6.02 11.18
C MET A 536 -15.28 -7.27 12.05
N ILE A 537 -15.25 -8.47 11.44
CA ILE A 537 -14.98 -9.72 12.16
C ILE A 537 -13.60 -9.69 12.81
N TYR A 538 -12.60 -9.13 12.11
CA TYR A 538 -11.21 -9.10 12.55
C TYR A 538 -10.78 -7.77 13.20
N ILE A 539 -11.70 -6.85 13.50
CA ILE A 539 -11.40 -5.61 14.27
C ILE A 539 -10.57 -5.91 15.52
N PRO A 540 -10.88 -6.93 16.36
CA PRO A 540 -10.07 -7.22 17.54
C PRO A 540 -8.60 -7.45 17.21
N TRP A 541 -8.30 -8.17 16.14
CA TRP A 541 -6.92 -8.43 15.72
C TRP A 541 -6.22 -7.23 15.11
N TYR A 542 -6.95 -6.38 14.38
CA TYR A 542 -6.36 -5.17 13.80
C TYR A 542 -6.04 -4.10 14.84
N TYR A 543 -6.75 -4.11 15.97
CA TYR A 543 -6.59 -3.10 17.02
C TYR A 543 -5.97 -3.65 18.31
N GLY A 544 -5.65 -4.94 18.37
CA GLY A 544 -5.16 -5.59 19.59
C GLY A 544 -6.17 -5.48 20.73
N LEU A 545 -7.45 -5.77 20.44
CA LEU A 545 -8.47 -5.76 21.47
C LEU A 545 -8.43 -7.06 22.29
N PRO A 546 -8.64 -6.97 23.61
CA PRO A 546 -8.64 -8.16 24.46
C PRO A 546 -9.78 -9.10 24.11
N LEU A 547 -9.46 -10.37 23.93
CA LEU A 547 -10.38 -11.48 23.75
C LEU A 547 -9.90 -12.66 24.61
N HIS A 548 -10.81 -13.57 24.97
CA HIS A 548 -10.42 -14.87 25.52
C HIS A 548 -9.63 -15.69 24.48
N GLU A 549 -8.69 -16.51 24.93
CA GLU A 549 -7.88 -17.34 24.04
C GLU A 549 -8.74 -18.23 23.15
N SER A 550 -9.77 -18.86 23.70
CA SER A 550 -10.77 -19.65 22.96
C SER A 550 -11.47 -18.87 21.85
N GLN A 551 -11.64 -17.55 21.99
CA GLN A 551 -12.23 -16.70 20.95
C GLN A 551 -11.23 -16.39 19.83
N HIS A 552 -9.94 -16.27 20.15
CA HIS A 552 -8.89 -16.19 19.15
C HIS A 552 -8.84 -17.46 18.28
N ASP A 553 -9.04 -18.64 18.90
CA ASP A 553 -9.07 -19.91 18.19
C ASP A 553 -10.24 -19.98 17.19
N ILE A 554 -11.42 -19.49 17.56
CA ILE A 554 -12.58 -19.40 16.66
C ILE A 554 -12.30 -18.47 15.46
N LEU A 555 -11.52 -17.40 15.65
CA LEU A 555 -11.13 -16.49 14.58
C LEU A 555 -10.03 -17.06 13.69
N THR A 556 -9.27 -18.04 14.15
CA THR A 556 -8.22 -18.73 13.41
C THR A 556 -8.85 -19.78 12.49
N ILE A 557 -9.25 -19.34 11.28
CA ILE A 557 -10.02 -20.18 10.34
C ILE A 557 -9.15 -21.09 9.44
N LEU A 558 -7.85 -20.89 9.40
CA LEU A 558 -6.92 -21.67 8.59
C LEU A 558 -5.77 -22.20 9.46
N ASP A 559 -5.40 -23.47 9.27
CA ASP A 559 -4.27 -24.09 9.97
C ASP A 559 -2.95 -23.36 9.68
N SER A 560 -2.82 -22.76 8.50
CA SER A 560 -1.66 -21.95 8.11
C SER A 560 -1.48 -20.66 8.93
N TRP A 561 -2.43 -20.30 9.77
CA TRP A 561 -2.36 -19.14 10.68
C TRP A 561 -1.71 -19.50 12.04
N GLN A 562 -1.33 -20.75 12.22
CA GLN A 562 -0.52 -21.17 13.35
C GLN A 562 0.97 -20.92 13.08
N PRO A 563 1.81 -20.72 14.11
CA PRO A 563 3.25 -20.64 13.93
C PRO A 563 3.79 -21.93 13.28
N LEU A 564 4.88 -21.81 12.52
CA LEU A 564 5.61 -23.00 12.06
C LEU A 564 6.23 -23.65 13.29
N GLU A 565 5.99 -24.95 13.49
CA GLU A 565 6.69 -25.70 14.52
C GLU A 565 8.19 -25.73 14.16
N GLU A 566 9.04 -25.38 15.11
CA GLU A 566 10.45 -25.66 14.99
C GLU A 566 10.58 -27.19 14.95
N ASN A 567 11.00 -27.73 13.81
CA ASN A 567 11.38 -29.14 13.74
C ASN A 567 12.56 -29.35 14.71
N ASN A 568 12.26 -29.92 15.89
CA ASN A 568 13.23 -30.34 16.87
C ASN A 568 14.20 -31.38 16.30
#